data_9c4095a511ff1bbd698631fb5ab8a2e7
#
_entry.id   9c4095a511ff1bbd698631fb5ab8a2e7
#
_cell.length_a   1.000
_cell.length_b   1.000
_cell.length_c   1.000
_cell.angle_alpha   90.00
_cell.angle_beta   90.00
_cell.angle_gamma   90.00
#
_symmetry.space_group_name_H-M   'P 1'
#
loop_
_entity.id
_entity.type
_entity.pdbx_description
1 polymer ?
#
loop_
_entity_poly.entity_id
_entity_poly.type
_entity_poly.pdbx_seq_one_letter_code
_entity_poly.pdbx_strand_id
1 'polypeptide(L)'
;FPVGDAYVSILDNGTGMDDAQMNIAMQYGSKSPTETRDSSDLGRYGLGLKTASLSQCRVLTVISKQGDQVIGRRWDLDYVIKTGAWSLLILDKEDFVSVPHISDLYEQDSGTLVVWQNLDRLLMGEVDYEKSLGRKMDEVRQHLELVFHRYLSGESGIKKLEILFNGVKLKAADPFLIKKSTQAMDTETLVIREKRILVTPYILPHISKMTEDEKNQ
;
A
#
# COMPACT_ATOMS: atom_id res chain seq x y z
N PHE A 1 -17.48 17.50 -0.76
CA PHE A 1 -16.53 17.55 -1.89
C PHE A 1 -17.25 17.09 -3.15
N PRO A 2 -17.11 17.77 -4.31
CA PRO A 2 -17.58 17.23 -5.58
C PRO A 2 -16.88 15.90 -5.84
N VAL A 3 -17.60 14.89 -6.34
CA VAL A 3 -17.08 13.52 -6.57
C VAL A 3 -15.84 13.50 -7.46
N GLY A 4 -15.66 14.53 -8.33
CA GLY A 4 -14.52 14.66 -9.22
C GLY A 4 -13.19 15.02 -8.55
N ASP A 5 -13.22 15.51 -7.30
CA ASP A 5 -12.02 15.98 -6.58
C ASP A 5 -11.49 14.97 -5.55
N ALA A 6 -12.20 13.84 -5.36
CA ALA A 6 -11.75 12.81 -4.44
C ALA A 6 -10.50 12.09 -4.99
N TYR A 7 -9.51 11.91 -4.14
CA TYR A 7 -8.28 11.19 -4.46
C TYR A 7 -7.83 10.31 -3.29
N VAL A 8 -6.97 9.34 -3.59
CA VAL A 8 -6.20 8.58 -2.60
C VAL A 8 -4.73 8.83 -2.89
N SER A 9 -3.95 9.15 -1.86
CA SER A 9 -2.51 9.31 -1.98
C SER A 9 -1.77 8.39 -1.00
N ILE A 10 -0.64 7.85 -1.45
CA ILE A 10 0.28 7.07 -0.64
C ILE A 10 1.66 7.69 -0.84
N LEU A 11 2.24 8.21 0.24
CA LEU A 11 3.58 8.80 0.24
C LEU A 11 4.49 7.96 1.13
N ASP A 12 5.61 7.52 0.60
CA ASP A 12 6.67 6.87 1.37
C ASP A 12 7.95 7.73 1.41
N ASN A 13 8.78 7.48 2.42
CA ASN A 13 10.11 8.05 2.58
C ASN A 13 11.21 7.01 2.28
N GLY A 14 10.98 6.17 1.30
CA GLY A 14 11.93 5.17 0.81
C GLY A 14 13.07 5.78 -0.01
N THR A 15 13.80 4.92 -0.71
CA THR A 15 14.96 5.36 -1.52
C THR A 15 14.60 6.12 -2.79
N GLY A 16 13.32 6.14 -3.16
CA GLY A 16 12.89 6.63 -4.45
C GLY A 16 13.30 5.73 -5.62
N MET A 17 13.02 6.19 -6.82
CA MET A 17 13.34 5.49 -8.08
C MET A 17 14.00 6.45 -9.06
N ASP A 18 14.98 5.96 -9.79
CA ASP A 18 15.50 6.61 -11.01
C ASP A 18 14.58 6.37 -12.21
N ASP A 19 14.89 6.97 -13.36
CA ASP A 19 14.07 6.88 -14.58
C ASP A 19 13.91 5.43 -15.08
N ALA A 20 14.96 4.63 -15.05
CA ALA A 20 14.92 3.24 -15.48
C ALA A 20 14.04 2.38 -14.54
N GLN A 21 14.20 2.56 -13.23
CA GLN A 21 13.39 1.89 -12.21
C GLN A 21 11.92 2.29 -12.30
N MET A 22 11.63 3.58 -12.50
CA MET A 22 10.27 4.08 -12.68
C MET A 22 9.60 3.48 -13.92
N ASN A 23 10.29 3.42 -15.06
CA ASN A 23 9.75 2.80 -16.25
C ASN A 23 9.44 1.32 -16.04
N ILE A 24 10.33 0.56 -15.36
CA ILE A 24 10.09 -0.82 -14.99
C ILE A 24 8.90 -0.94 -14.02
N ALA A 25 8.83 -0.08 -13.01
CA ALA A 25 7.73 -0.07 -12.04
C ALA A 25 6.37 0.18 -12.70
N MET A 26 6.33 1.00 -13.77
CA MET A 26 5.10 1.34 -14.48
C MET A 26 4.75 0.40 -15.64
N GLN A 27 5.64 -0.52 -16.05
CA GLN A 27 5.34 -1.54 -17.05
C GLN A 27 4.49 -2.67 -16.47
N TYR A 28 3.51 -3.17 -17.23
CA TYR A 28 2.77 -4.37 -16.89
C TYR A 28 3.64 -5.63 -17.06
N GLY A 29 3.67 -6.49 -16.02
CA GLY A 29 4.40 -7.76 -16.08
C GLY A 29 5.92 -7.60 -16.16
N SER A 30 6.48 -6.58 -15.51
CA SER A 30 7.89 -6.19 -15.59
C SER A 30 8.87 -7.18 -14.95
N LYS A 31 8.42 -8.11 -14.12
CA LYS A 31 9.30 -9.08 -13.43
C LYS A 31 8.78 -10.51 -13.61
N SER A 32 9.69 -11.42 -13.93
CA SER A 32 9.38 -12.86 -13.96
C SER A 32 9.20 -13.38 -12.51
N PRO A 33 8.18 -14.20 -12.23
CA PRO A 33 8.04 -14.85 -10.93
C PRO A 33 9.18 -15.81 -10.57
N THR A 34 10.02 -16.18 -11.55
CA THR A 34 11.17 -17.09 -11.38
C THR A 34 12.49 -16.36 -11.09
N GLU A 35 12.53 -15.05 -11.18
CA GLU A 35 13.74 -14.27 -10.85
C GLU A 35 14.11 -14.41 -9.37
N THR A 36 15.42 -14.52 -9.10
CA THR A 36 15.94 -14.50 -7.73
C THR A 36 15.77 -13.10 -7.14
N ARG A 37 15.13 -13.02 -5.97
CA ARG A 37 14.81 -11.76 -5.29
C ARG A 37 15.49 -11.67 -3.94
N ASP A 38 15.65 -10.44 -3.47
CA ASP A 38 16.03 -10.19 -2.09
C ASP A 38 14.92 -10.71 -1.15
N SER A 39 15.32 -11.29 -0.04
CA SER A 39 14.38 -11.83 0.98
C SER A 39 13.52 -10.73 1.63
N SER A 40 13.95 -9.48 1.55
CA SER A 40 13.23 -8.31 2.04
C SER A 40 12.21 -7.74 1.04
N ASP A 41 12.24 -8.16 -0.26
CA ASP A 41 11.30 -7.71 -1.28
C ASP A 41 9.94 -8.42 -1.10
N LEU A 42 8.92 -7.69 -0.68
CA LEU A 42 7.55 -8.18 -0.51
C LEU A 42 6.81 -8.32 -1.85
N GLY A 43 7.27 -7.65 -2.89
CA GLY A 43 6.64 -7.66 -4.21
C GLY A 43 6.97 -8.90 -5.02
N ARG A 44 5.97 -9.73 -5.40
CA ARG A 44 6.23 -10.98 -6.13
C ARG A 44 6.12 -10.90 -7.65
N TYR A 45 5.18 -10.14 -8.17
CA TYR A 45 4.80 -10.23 -9.58
C TYR A 45 4.96 -8.92 -10.36
N GLY A 46 5.32 -7.83 -9.70
CA GLY A 46 5.41 -6.51 -10.32
C GLY A 46 4.07 -5.98 -10.87
N LEU A 47 2.94 -6.57 -10.45
CA LEU A 47 1.59 -6.22 -10.90
C LEU A 47 0.81 -5.40 -9.86
N GLY A 48 1.16 -5.51 -8.56
CA GLY A 48 0.36 -4.99 -7.46
C GLY A 48 0.04 -3.49 -7.61
N LEU A 49 1.05 -2.67 -7.83
CA LEU A 49 0.87 -1.22 -7.99
C LEU A 49 -0.17 -0.89 -9.08
N LYS A 50 0.00 -1.44 -10.27
CA LYS A 50 -0.84 -1.10 -11.44
C LYS A 50 -2.21 -1.73 -11.39
N THR A 51 -2.27 -3.03 -11.09
CA THR A 51 -3.54 -3.77 -11.07
C THR A 51 -4.42 -3.30 -9.92
N ALA A 52 -3.86 -3.13 -8.71
CA ALA A 52 -4.61 -2.60 -7.59
C ALA A 52 -5.11 -1.18 -7.86
N SER A 53 -4.24 -0.29 -8.37
CA SER A 53 -4.60 1.10 -8.63
C SER A 53 -5.69 1.21 -9.70
N LEU A 54 -5.48 0.64 -10.88
CA LEU A 54 -6.43 0.77 -12.00
C LEU A 54 -7.71 -0.04 -11.83
N SER A 55 -7.80 -0.89 -10.81
CA SER A 55 -9.07 -1.48 -10.38
C SER A 55 -9.91 -0.52 -9.53
N GLN A 56 -9.35 0.60 -9.07
CA GLN A 56 -10.02 1.57 -8.20
C GLN A 56 -10.17 2.96 -8.82
N CYS A 57 -9.27 3.35 -9.73
CA CYS A 57 -9.22 4.69 -10.31
C CYS A 57 -9.00 4.64 -11.84
N ARG A 58 -9.26 5.77 -12.48
CA ARG A 58 -8.97 5.96 -13.91
C ARG A 58 -7.63 6.62 -14.17
N VAL A 59 -7.11 7.35 -13.18
CA VAL A 59 -5.82 8.06 -13.29
C VAL A 59 -4.91 7.62 -12.16
N LEU A 60 -3.80 6.97 -12.52
CA LEU A 60 -2.72 6.60 -11.62
C LEU A 60 -1.50 7.46 -11.92
N THR A 61 -1.11 8.31 -10.98
CA THR A 61 0.11 9.11 -11.04
C THR A 61 1.12 8.57 -10.04
N VAL A 62 2.35 8.38 -10.48
CA VAL A 62 3.48 8.01 -9.61
C VAL A 62 4.59 9.03 -9.82
N ILE A 63 5.01 9.67 -8.74
CA ILE A 63 6.12 10.62 -8.73
C ILE A 63 7.15 10.10 -7.74
N SER A 64 8.41 10.08 -8.12
CA SER A 64 9.49 9.63 -7.25
C SER A 64 10.61 10.64 -7.21
N LYS A 65 11.18 10.81 -6.01
CA LYS A 65 12.30 11.69 -5.72
C LYS A 65 13.48 10.86 -5.24
N GLN A 66 14.64 11.12 -5.84
CA GLN A 66 15.92 10.56 -5.43
C GLN A 66 16.98 11.66 -5.47
N GLY A 67 17.34 12.18 -4.30
CA GLY A 67 18.15 13.39 -4.18
C GLY A 67 17.48 14.59 -4.85
N ASP A 68 18.18 15.24 -5.80
CA ASP A 68 17.65 16.41 -6.53
C ASP A 68 16.78 16.03 -7.73
N GLN A 69 16.76 14.76 -8.10
CA GLN A 69 15.97 14.29 -9.24
C GLN A 69 14.55 13.95 -8.83
N VAL A 70 13.58 14.54 -9.51
CA VAL A 70 12.15 14.21 -9.38
C VAL A 70 11.63 13.85 -10.76
N ILE A 71 11.00 12.68 -10.85
CA ILE A 71 10.44 12.13 -12.08
C ILE A 71 9.00 11.69 -11.85
N GLY A 72 8.17 11.75 -12.87
CA GLY A 72 6.75 11.34 -12.78
C GLY A 72 6.29 10.57 -14.00
N ARG A 73 5.36 9.65 -13.76
CA ARG A 73 4.67 8.88 -14.80
C ARG A 73 3.20 8.79 -14.46
N ARG A 74 2.38 8.76 -15.52
CA ARG A 74 0.93 8.65 -15.36
C ARG A 74 0.33 7.66 -16.33
N TRP A 75 -0.51 6.76 -15.81
CA TRP A 75 -1.51 6.05 -16.57
C TRP A 75 -2.82 6.82 -16.48
N ASP A 76 -3.38 7.18 -17.62
CA ASP A 76 -4.68 7.83 -17.75
C ASP A 76 -5.55 7.00 -18.72
N LEU A 77 -6.57 6.34 -18.17
CA LEU A 77 -7.44 5.46 -18.96
C LEU A 77 -8.30 6.23 -19.99
N ASP A 78 -8.63 7.49 -19.71
CA ASP A 78 -9.36 8.31 -20.66
C ASP A 78 -8.48 8.72 -21.85
N TYR A 79 -7.20 9.00 -21.58
CA TYR A 79 -6.23 9.23 -22.62
C TYR A 79 -5.99 7.98 -23.49
N VAL A 80 -5.86 6.80 -22.85
CA VAL A 80 -5.74 5.51 -23.56
C VAL A 80 -6.95 5.24 -24.46
N ILE A 81 -8.16 5.48 -23.96
CA ILE A 81 -9.40 5.30 -24.74
C ILE A 81 -9.44 6.27 -25.91
N LYS A 82 -9.09 7.54 -25.68
CA LYS A 82 -9.12 8.60 -26.71
C LYS A 82 -8.11 8.34 -27.82
N THR A 83 -6.92 7.84 -27.49
CA THR A 83 -5.84 7.62 -28.46
C THR A 83 -5.85 6.23 -29.07
N GLY A 84 -6.53 5.26 -28.46
CA GLY A 84 -6.49 3.84 -28.84
C GLY A 84 -5.12 3.19 -28.59
N ALA A 85 -4.25 3.82 -27.83
CA ALA A 85 -2.89 3.35 -27.57
C ALA A 85 -2.58 3.30 -26.07
N TRP A 86 -1.96 2.22 -25.63
CA TRP A 86 -1.44 2.08 -24.26
C TRP A 86 -0.16 2.94 -24.12
N SER A 87 -0.35 4.23 -23.87
CA SER A 87 0.74 5.19 -23.74
C SER A 87 0.90 5.60 -22.29
N LEU A 88 2.09 5.39 -21.75
CA LEU A 88 2.49 5.91 -20.43
C LEU A 88 2.91 7.38 -20.60
N LEU A 89 2.25 8.27 -19.90
CA LEU A 89 2.56 9.69 -19.92
C LEU A 89 3.80 9.97 -19.08
N ILE A 90 4.75 10.70 -19.63
CA ILE A 90 5.89 11.27 -18.92
C ILE A 90 5.44 12.65 -18.44
N LEU A 91 5.58 12.91 -17.16
CA LEU A 91 5.17 14.17 -16.55
C LEU A 91 6.36 15.12 -16.43
N ASP A 92 6.14 16.38 -16.80
CA ASP A 92 7.07 17.47 -16.57
C ASP A 92 6.84 18.17 -15.24
N LYS A 93 7.76 19.04 -14.83
CA LYS A 93 7.66 19.77 -13.54
C LYS A 93 6.37 20.60 -13.42
N GLU A 94 5.87 21.12 -14.53
CA GLU A 94 4.63 21.88 -14.59
C GLU A 94 3.40 21.02 -14.27
N ASP A 95 3.43 19.74 -14.68
CA ASP A 95 2.36 18.79 -14.39
C ASP A 95 2.29 18.45 -12.89
N PHE A 96 3.41 18.52 -12.16
CA PHE A 96 3.46 18.17 -10.75
C PHE A 96 2.67 19.13 -9.86
N VAL A 97 2.56 20.42 -10.27
CA VAL A 97 1.91 21.46 -9.46
C VAL A 97 0.47 21.10 -9.08
N SER A 98 -0.22 20.36 -9.95
CA SER A 98 -1.60 19.94 -9.74
C SER A 98 -1.75 18.62 -8.97
N VAL A 99 -0.63 17.96 -8.63
CA VAL A 99 -0.69 16.65 -7.96
C VAL A 99 -0.80 16.82 -6.45
N PRO A 100 -1.83 16.26 -5.80
CA PRO A 100 -1.97 16.31 -4.36
C PRO A 100 -0.73 15.79 -3.62
N HIS A 101 -0.34 16.45 -2.53
CA HIS A 101 0.80 16.08 -1.68
C HIS A 101 2.19 16.12 -2.34
N ILE A 102 2.33 16.77 -3.48
CA ILE A 102 3.65 16.94 -4.12
C ILE A 102 4.61 17.75 -3.24
N SER A 103 4.11 18.74 -2.51
CA SER A 103 4.89 19.52 -1.53
C SER A 103 5.53 18.62 -0.48
N ASP A 104 4.77 17.66 0.03
CA ASP A 104 5.23 16.75 1.08
C ASP A 104 6.36 15.83 0.56
N LEU A 105 6.30 15.44 -0.72
CA LEU A 105 7.40 14.70 -1.36
C LEU A 105 8.65 15.59 -1.52
N TYR A 106 8.49 16.86 -1.86
CA TYR A 106 9.63 17.78 -1.99
C TYR A 106 10.36 18.03 -0.68
N GLU A 107 9.67 17.98 0.46
CA GLU A 107 10.25 18.13 1.79
C GLU A 107 11.09 16.93 2.23
N GLN A 108 10.97 15.77 1.57
CA GLN A 108 11.76 14.58 1.86
C GLN A 108 13.06 14.57 1.04
N ASP A 109 14.08 13.89 1.54
CA ASP A 109 15.33 13.63 0.78
C ASP A 109 15.09 12.67 -0.39
N SER A 110 14.26 11.66 -0.17
CA SER A 110 13.87 10.67 -1.17
C SER A 110 12.52 10.03 -0.79
N GLY A 111 11.85 9.46 -1.78
CA GLY A 111 10.58 8.79 -1.56
C GLY A 111 9.76 8.62 -2.83
N THR A 112 8.55 8.08 -2.67
CA THR A 112 7.61 7.91 -3.78
C THR A 112 6.21 8.32 -3.36
N LEU A 113 5.56 9.08 -4.22
CA LEU A 113 4.18 9.50 -4.11
C LEU A 113 3.34 8.80 -5.18
N VAL A 114 2.35 8.04 -4.75
CA VAL A 114 1.35 7.40 -5.60
C VAL A 114 0.03 8.11 -5.39
N VAL A 115 -0.62 8.55 -6.47
CA VAL A 115 -1.92 9.24 -6.40
C VAL A 115 -2.92 8.58 -7.33
N TRP A 116 -4.09 8.27 -6.80
CA TRP A 116 -5.26 7.80 -7.53
C TRP A 116 -6.25 8.94 -7.65
N GLN A 117 -6.66 9.22 -8.86
CA GLN A 117 -7.68 10.23 -9.17
C GLN A 117 -8.79 9.60 -10.03
N ASN A 118 -9.94 10.23 -10.09
CA ASN A 118 -11.12 9.70 -10.77
C ASN A 118 -11.50 8.31 -10.25
N LEU A 119 -11.91 8.26 -8.97
CA LEU A 119 -12.20 7.04 -8.20
C LEU A 119 -13.58 6.44 -8.57
N ASP A 120 -13.87 6.32 -9.87
CA ASP A 120 -15.17 5.87 -10.39
C ASP A 120 -15.55 4.46 -9.92
N ARG A 121 -14.56 3.56 -9.80
CA ARG A 121 -14.79 2.17 -9.41
C ARG A 121 -14.88 1.99 -7.89
N LEU A 122 -14.08 2.73 -7.14
CA LEU A 122 -14.10 2.67 -5.68
C LEU A 122 -15.47 3.04 -5.12
N LEU A 123 -16.17 3.96 -5.78
CA LEU A 123 -17.46 4.51 -5.35
C LEU A 123 -18.63 4.08 -6.26
N MET A 124 -18.43 3.12 -7.15
CA MET A 124 -19.46 2.68 -8.09
C MET A 124 -20.67 2.09 -7.36
N GLY A 125 -21.86 2.62 -7.69
CA GLY A 125 -23.12 2.16 -7.11
C GLY A 125 -23.49 2.75 -5.74
N GLU A 126 -22.62 3.59 -5.17
CA GLU A 126 -22.88 4.24 -3.89
C GLU A 126 -23.75 5.50 -4.10
N VAL A 127 -24.72 5.71 -3.21
CA VAL A 127 -25.62 6.89 -3.24
C VAL A 127 -25.06 8.04 -2.39
N ASP A 128 -24.45 7.69 -1.25
CA ASP A 128 -23.81 8.63 -0.33
C ASP A 128 -22.31 8.40 -0.36
N TYR A 129 -21.62 9.17 -1.20
CA TYR A 129 -20.19 9.01 -1.44
C TYR A 129 -19.33 9.28 -0.21
N GLU A 130 -19.66 10.29 0.60
CA GLU A 130 -18.89 10.63 1.80
C GLU A 130 -18.96 9.51 2.84
N LYS A 131 -20.16 9.04 3.13
CA LYS A 131 -20.38 7.96 4.08
C LYS A 131 -19.75 6.66 3.61
N SER A 132 -19.85 6.34 2.33
CA SER A 132 -19.28 5.12 1.75
C SER A 132 -17.76 5.18 1.73
N LEU A 133 -17.17 6.34 1.38
CA LEU A 133 -15.74 6.53 1.44
C LEU A 133 -15.23 6.43 2.89
N GLY A 134 -15.91 7.07 3.85
CA GLY A 134 -15.57 6.98 5.27
C GLY A 134 -15.54 5.54 5.77
N ARG A 135 -16.57 4.73 5.46
CA ARG A 135 -16.62 3.31 5.83
C ARG A 135 -15.46 2.52 5.21
N LYS A 136 -15.21 2.70 3.90
CA LYS A 136 -14.10 2.03 3.21
C LYS A 136 -12.75 2.43 3.80
N MET A 137 -12.59 3.70 4.20
CA MET A 137 -11.36 4.16 4.86
C MET A 137 -11.19 3.52 6.24
N ASP A 138 -12.24 3.34 7.02
CA ASP A 138 -12.17 2.62 8.30
C ASP A 138 -11.80 1.14 8.12
N GLU A 139 -12.38 0.47 7.11
CA GLU A 139 -12.03 -0.91 6.76
C GLU A 139 -10.54 -1.02 6.36
N VAL A 140 -10.05 -0.09 5.53
CA VAL A 140 -8.63 -0.04 5.12
C VAL A 140 -7.73 0.20 6.32
N ARG A 141 -8.08 1.13 7.22
CA ARG A 141 -7.32 1.41 8.43
C ARG A 141 -7.17 0.17 9.30
N GLN A 142 -8.27 -0.52 9.60
CA GLN A 142 -8.27 -1.75 10.40
C GLN A 142 -7.43 -2.86 9.73
N HIS A 143 -7.58 -3.00 8.41
CA HIS A 143 -6.80 -3.97 7.65
C HIS A 143 -5.30 -3.68 7.69
N LEU A 144 -4.88 -2.42 7.56
CA LEU A 144 -3.48 -2.03 7.66
C LEU A 144 -2.92 -2.25 9.07
N GLU A 145 -3.69 -1.93 10.12
CA GLU A 145 -3.31 -2.18 11.52
C GLU A 145 -3.06 -3.66 11.79
N LEU A 146 -3.87 -4.54 11.17
CA LEU A 146 -3.74 -5.99 11.28
C LEU A 146 -2.59 -6.55 10.43
N VAL A 147 -2.56 -6.24 9.14
CA VAL A 147 -1.57 -6.82 8.20
C VAL A 147 -0.15 -6.35 8.51
N PHE A 148 0.02 -5.09 8.91
CA PHE A 148 1.31 -4.52 9.23
C PHE A 148 1.63 -4.54 10.74
N HIS A 149 0.89 -5.29 11.56
CA HIS A 149 1.05 -5.27 13.02
C HIS A 149 2.49 -5.52 13.49
N ARG A 150 3.23 -6.44 12.88
CA ARG A 150 4.61 -6.75 13.23
C ARG A 150 5.56 -5.59 12.93
N TYR A 151 5.34 -4.89 11.81
CA TYR A 151 6.11 -3.69 11.43
C TYR A 151 5.76 -2.50 12.32
N LEU A 152 4.48 -2.30 12.61
CA LEU A 152 3.99 -1.20 13.46
C LEU A 152 4.44 -1.36 14.91
N SER A 153 4.48 -2.59 15.43
CA SER A 153 4.98 -2.89 16.78
C SER A 153 6.49 -2.82 16.89
N GLY A 154 7.22 -3.00 15.77
CA GLY A 154 8.67 -3.13 15.78
C GLY A 154 9.14 -4.44 16.40
N GLU A 155 8.54 -5.55 15.98
CA GLU A 155 8.94 -6.88 16.43
C GLU A 155 10.42 -7.16 16.14
N SER A 156 11.08 -7.90 17.02
CA SER A 156 12.51 -8.20 16.91
C SER A 156 12.88 -8.78 15.55
N GLY A 157 13.89 -8.21 14.91
CA GLY A 157 14.34 -8.59 13.56
C GLY A 157 13.54 -7.96 12.40
N ILE A 158 12.51 -7.14 12.68
CA ILE A 158 11.72 -6.45 11.68
C ILE A 158 11.94 -4.93 11.84
N LYS A 159 12.28 -4.24 10.73
CA LYS A 159 12.40 -2.78 10.74
C LYS A 159 11.03 -2.18 11.07
N LYS A 160 10.99 -1.37 12.13
CA LYS A 160 9.76 -0.67 12.53
C LYS A 160 9.34 0.32 11.44
N LEU A 161 8.06 0.28 11.08
CA LEU A 161 7.41 1.26 10.23
C LEU A 161 6.49 2.17 11.05
N GLU A 162 6.36 3.40 10.60
CA GLU A 162 5.32 4.32 11.03
C GLU A 162 4.40 4.59 9.84
N ILE A 163 3.13 4.33 10.00
CA ILE A 163 2.12 4.58 8.98
C ILE A 163 1.15 5.63 9.54
N LEU A 164 1.02 6.74 8.82
CA LEU A 164 0.03 7.77 9.07
C LEU A 164 -1.15 7.57 8.12
N PHE A 165 -2.33 7.46 8.65
CA PHE A 165 -3.57 7.36 7.90
C PHE A 165 -4.39 8.61 8.13
N ASN A 166 -4.53 9.46 7.12
CA ASN A 166 -5.13 10.80 7.23
C ASN A 166 -4.54 11.61 8.40
N GLY A 167 -3.22 11.60 8.53
CA GLY A 167 -2.50 12.30 9.60
C GLY A 167 -2.53 11.61 10.97
N VAL A 168 -3.25 10.50 11.14
CA VAL A 168 -3.34 9.75 12.40
C VAL A 168 -2.44 8.52 12.34
N LYS A 169 -1.57 8.37 13.34
CA LYS A 169 -0.68 7.22 13.42
C LYS A 169 -1.43 5.92 13.69
N LEU A 170 -1.21 4.91 12.85
CA LEU A 170 -1.77 3.58 13.01
C LEU A 170 -1.13 2.85 14.21
N LYS A 171 -1.93 2.01 14.85
CA LYS A 171 -1.53 1.16 15.96
C LYS A 171 -1.56 -0.30 15.52
N ALA A 172 -0.57 -1.09 15.99
CA ALA A 172 -0.56 -2.52 15.71
C ALA A 172 -1.77 -3.21 16.34
N ALA A 173 -2.57 -3.89 15.53
CA ALA A 173 -3.60 -4.80 15.98
C ALA A 173 -3.01 -6.22 16.05
N ASP A 174 -2.75 -6.72 17.26
CA ASP A 174 -2.15 -8.05 17.47
C ASP A 174 -3.20 -9.15 17.26
N PRO A 175 -3.13 -9.93 16.15
CA PRO A 175 -4.12 -10.97 15.87
C PRO A 175 -4.05 -12.15 16.86
N PHE A 176 -2.96 -12.26 17.59
CA PHE A 176 -2.75 -13.32 18.56
C PHE A 176 -3.17 -12.94 19.99
N LEU A 177 -3.45 -11.66 20.25
CA LEU A 177 -3.82 -11.12 21.55
C LEU A 177 -2.87 -11.59 22.69
N ILE A 178 -1.57 -11.61 22.40
CA ILE A 178 -0.53 -12.18 23.28
C ILE A 178 -0.61 -11.61 24.71
N LYS A 179 -0.96 -10.33 24.83
CA LYS A 179 -1.10 -9.66 26.13
C LYS A 179 -2.32 -10.09 26.96
N LYS A 180 -3.25 -10.86 26.37
CA LYS A 180 -4.56 -11.22 26.98
C LYS A 180 -4.71 -12.69 27.29
N SER A 181 -3.71 -13.32 27.88
CA SER A 181 -3.76 -14.75 28.28
C SER A 181 -3.83 -15.73 27.12
N THR A 182 -3.29 -15.35 25.96
CA THR A 182 -3.06 -16.27 24.85
C THR A 182 -2.05 -17.33 25.27
N GLN A 183 -2.29 -18.58 24.90
CA GLN A 183 -1.33 -19.66 25.10
C GLN A 183 -0.60 -19.93 23.79
N ALA A 184 0.71 -19.70 23.77
CA ALA A 184 1.57 -20.18 22.71
C ALA A 184 1.85 -21.66 22.93
N MET A 185 1.62 -22.49 21.92
CA MET A 185 1.99 -23.90 21.94
C MET A 185 3.44 -24.08 21.49
N ASP A 186 3.99 -25.28 21.62
CA ASP A 186 5.34 -25.58 21.21
C ASP A 186 5.52 -25.33 19.70
N THR A 187 6.63 -24.67 19.36
CA THR A 187 6.96 -24.41 17.97
C THR A 187 7.40 -25.69 17.26
N GLU A 188 6.70 -26.05 16.21
CA GLU A 188 7.05 -27.16 15.33
C GLU A 188 7.94 -26.72 14.19
N THR A 189 8.90 -27.57 13.82
CA THR A 189 9.77 -27.34 12.66
C THR A 189 9.34 -28.24 11.51
N LEU A 190 8.82 -27.63 10.42
CA LEU A 190 8.56 -28.32 9.18
C LEU A 190 9.75 -28.16 8.24
N VAL A 191 10.16 -29.25 7.60
CA VAL A 191 11.23 -29.22 6.58
C VAL A 191 10.63 -29.50 5.22
N ILE A 192 10.68 -28.50 4.33
CA ILE A 192 10.17 -28.60 2.95
C ILE A 192 11.31 -28.24 2.01
N ARG A 193 11.75 -29.21 1.17
CA ARG A 193 12.86 -29.01 0.21
C ARG A 193 14.08 -28.35 0.87
N GLU A 194 14.54 -28.93 1.96
CA GLU A 194 15.73 -28.48 2.75
C GLU A 194 15.55 -27.13 3.48
N LYS A 195 14.43 -26.43 3.33
CA LYS A 195 14.11 -25.22 4.07
C LYS A 195 13.34 -25.54 5.35
N ARG A 196 13.77 -24.96 6.45
CA ARG A 196 13.09 -25.07 7.75
C ARG A 196 12.03 -23.99 7.85
N ILE A 197 10.80 -24.38 8.19
CA ILE A 197 9.68 -23.49 8.46
C ILE A 197 9.27 -23.71 9.91
N LEU A 198 9.26 -22.65 10.70
CA LEU A 198 8.81 -22.68 12.09
C LEU A 198 7.33 -22.34 12.11
N VAL A 199 6.55 -23.20 12.78
CA VAL A 199 5.09 -23.02 12.97
C VAL A 199 4.81 -22.99 14.46
N THR A 200 4.29 -21.86 14.94
CA THR A 200 3.90 -21.70 16.33
C THR A 200 2.39 -21.52 16.41
N PRO A 201 1.61 -22.52 16.87
CA PRO A 201 0.18 -22.37 17.07
C PRO A 201 -0.13 -21.52 18.31
N TYR A 202 -1.26 -20.81 18.27
CA TYR A 202 -1.75 -20.03 19.41
C TYR A 202 -3.19 -20.38 19.73
N ILE A 203 -3.48 -20.50 21.04
CA ILE A 203 -4.85 -20.61 21.53
C ILE A 203 -5.25 -19.23 22.03
N LEU A 204 -6.21 -18.62 21.35
CA LEU A 204 -6.70 -17.28 21.68
C LEU A 204 -7.44 -17.28 23.04
N PRO A 205 -7.55 -16.13 23.71
CA PRO A 205 -8.32 -16.00 24.93
C PRO A 205 -9.79 -16.33 24.67
N HIS A 206 -10.50 -16.77 25.74
CA HIS A 206 -11.95 -16.94 25.64
C HIS A 206 -12.62 -15.61 25.23
N ILE A 207 -13.65 -15.68 24.41
CA ILE A 207 -14.39 -14.54 23.86
C ILE A 207 -14.85 -13.52 24.91
N SER A 208 -15.13 -13.97 26.15
CA SER A 208 -15.49 -13.08 27.27
C SER A 208 -14.38 -12.15 27.74
N LYS A 209 -13.13 -12.42 27.33
CA LYS A 209 -11.95 -11.60 27.66
C LYS A 209 -11.59 -10.63 26.51
N MET A 210 -12.27 -10.72 25.37
CA MET A 210 -12.06 -9.88 24.21
C MET A 210 -12.98 -8.65 24.25
N THR A 211 -12.49 -7.53 23.76
CA THR A 211 -13.31 -6.33 23.47
C THR A 211 -14.16 -6.58 22.22
N GLU A 212 -15.18 -5.74 21.98
CA GLU A 212 -16.00 -5.85 20.77
C GLU A 212 -15.16 -5.68 19.48
N ASP A 213 -14.19 -4.77 19.48
CA ASP A 213 -13.29 -4.58 18.32
C ASP A 213 -12.44 -5.82 18.05
N GLU A 214 -11.96 -6.51 19.10
CA GLU A 214 -11.17 -7.73 18.99
C GLU A 214 -11.98 -8.97 18.59
N LYS A 215 -13.30 -8.96 18.81
CA LYS A 215 -14.20 -10.02 18.33
C LYS A 215 -14.52 -9.88 16.83
N ASN A 216 -14.37 -8.67 16.29
CA ASN A 216 -14.68 -8.32 14.91
C ASN A 216 -13.44 -8.33 14.00
N GLN A 217 -12.25 -8.57 14.55
CA GLN A 217 -11.00 -8.80 13.81
C GLN A 217 -10.87 -10.25 13.33
#